data_3cc1722c90a62bde040f96d6072762e6
#
_entry.id   3cc1722c90a62bde040f96d6072762e6
#
_cell.length_a   1.000
_cell.length_b   1.000
_cell.length_c   1.000
_cell.angle_alpha   90.00
_cell.angle_beta   90.00
_cell.angle_gamma   90.00
#
_symmetry.space_group_name_H-M   'P 1'
#
loop_
_entity.id
_entity.type
_entity.pdbx_description
1 polymer ?
#
loop_
_entity_poly.entity_id
_entity_poly.type
_entity_poly.pdbx_seq_one_letter_code
_entity_poly.pdbx_strand_id
1 'polypeptide(L)'
;MAYNVVNTMDAFHCVETLKMAIERFGKPEIFNSDQGSQFTSDEFIEELQRHNIQISMDGRGRCRDNAKMERFWWALKYEDIKIKDYVSLPQLRFGVQHYVNFYNTRRIHSALQYKTPDEVYFGICNPANRGYIKTRAFTPIFL
;
A
#
# COMPACT_ATOMS: atom_id res chain seq x y z
N MET A 1 1.57 5.89 -0.07
CA MET A 1 1.47 4.51 -0.62
C MET A 1 2.43 4.41 -1.80
N ALA A 2 3.29 3.37 -1.86
CA ALA A 2 4.12 3.06 -3.04
C ALA A 2 3.48 1.91 -3.82
N TYR A 3 3.59 1.96 -5.13
CA TYR A 3 3.02 0.94 -6.02
C TYR A 3 3.72 0.96 -7.38
N ASN A 4 3.64 -0.15 -8.09
CA ASN A 4 4.07 -0.27 -9.47
C ASN A 4 2.99 -1.00 -10.27
N VAL A 5 2.76 -0.58 -11.51
CA VAL A 5 1.80 -1.21 -12.43
C VAL A 5 2.57 -1.85 -13.57
N VAL A 6 2.66 -3.16 -13.53
CA VAL A 6 3.44 -3.97 -14.47
C VAL A 6 2.58 -5.11 -15.02
N ASN A 7 3.03 -5.75 -16.08
CA ASN A 7 2.36 -6.88 -16.72
C ASN A 7 3.00 -8.23 -16.40
N THR A 8 4.02 -8.25 -15.55
CA THR A 8 4.71 -9.46 -15.09
C THR A 8 4.72 -9.50 -13.57
N MET A 9 4.80 -10.70 -12.98
CA MET A 9 4.86 -10.90 -11.53
C MET A 9 6.30 -11.23 -11.09
N ASP A 10 7.29 -10.52 -11.63
CA ASP A 10 8.69 -10.74 -11.28
C ASP A 10 9.04 -10.14 -9.91
N ALA A 11 9.84 -10.85 -9.13
CA ALA A 11 10.36 -10.37 -7.85
C ALA A 11 11.11 -9.04 -7.98
N PHE A 12 11.79 -8.82 -9.10
CA PHE A 12 12.45 -7.56 -9.42
C PHE A 12 11.54 -6.34 -9.26
N HIS A 13 10.31 -6.39 -9.75
CA HIS A 13 9.37 -5.27 -9.61
C HIS A 13 8.92 -5.03 -8.18
N CYS A 14 8.86 -6.10 -7.38
CA CYS A 14 8.57 -5.96 -5.94
C CYS A 14 9.74 -5.30 -5.20
N VAL A 15 10.98 -5.68 -5.52
CA VAL A 15 12.19 -5.07 -4.97
C VAL A 15 12.27 -3.58 -5.33
N GLU A 16 12.04 -3.22 -6.59
CA GLU A 16 12.01 -1.82 -7.03
C GLU A 16 10.93 -1.00 -6.31
N THR A 17 9.74 -1.60 -6.12
CA THR A 17 8.67 -0.93 -5.37
C THR A 17 9.03 -0.74 -3.90
N LEU A 18 9.71 -1.73 -3.29
CA LEU A 18 10.22 -1.64 -1.92
C LEU A 18 11.25 -0.51 -1.79
N LYS A 19 12.22 -0.42 -2.70
CA LYS A 19 13.22 0.67 -2.72
C LYS A 19 12.58 2.04 -2.83
N MET A 20 11.65 2.22 -3.79
CA MET A 20 10.89 3.48 -3.92
C MET A 20 10.12 3.82 -2.65
N ALA A 21 9.57 2.83 -1.96
CA ALA A 21 8.85 3.04 -0.73
C ALA A 21 9.77 3.49 0.41
N ILE A 22 10.92 2.85 0.57
CA ILE A 22 11.92 3.21 1.59
C ILE A 22 12.47 4.60 1.34
N GLU A 23 12.78 4.94 0.09
CA GLU A 23 13.27 6.26 -0.28
C GLU A 23 12.25 7.37 0.02
N ARG A 24 10.98 7.13 -0.29
CA ARG A 24 9.93 8.14 -0.16
C ARG A 24 9.39 8.29 1.26
N PHE A 25 9.27 7.20 2.01
CA PHE A 25 8.57 7.17 3.29
C PHE A 25 9.44 6.75 4.47
N GLY A 26 10.70 6.41 4.21
CA GLY A 26 11.58 5.80 5.20
C GLY A 26 11.35 4.30 5.36
N LYS A 27 12.27 3.62 6.04
CA LYS A 27 12.16 2.19 6.30
C LYS A 27 11.14 1.90 7.40
N PRO A 28 10.26 0.90 7.23
CA PRO A 28 9.42 0.40 8.32
C PRO A 28 10.25 -0.46 9.29
N GLU A 29 9.76 -0.65 10.50
CA GLU A 29 10.34 -1.61 11.44
C GLU A 29 10.04 -3.04 11.02
N ILE A 30 8.81 -3.29 10.55
CA ILE A 30 8.31 -4.61 10.16
C ILE A 30 7.67 -4.49 8.77
N PHE A 31 8.04 -5.40 7.88
CA PHE A 31 7.37 -5.61 6.59
C PHE A 31 6.50 -6.85 6.70
N ASN A 32 5.21 -6.69 6.47
CA ASN A 32 4.25 -7.80 6.46
C ASN A 32 3.82 -8.12 5.02
N SER A 33 3.87 -9.39 4.64
CA SER A 33 3.41 -9.87 3.33
C SER A 33 2.71 -11.21 3.45
N ASP A 34 2.03 -11.61 2.40
CA ASP A 34 1.63 -13.00 2.22
C ASP A 34 2.83 -13.87 1.80
N GLN A 35 2.59 -15.17 1.58
CA GLN A 35 3.61 -16.12 1.15
C GLN A 35 3.72 -16.20 -0.39
N GLY A 36 3.44 -15.12 -1.11
CA GLY A 36 3.63 -15.04 -2.55
C GLY A 36 5.08 -15.31 -2.95
N SER A 37 5.29 -16.01 -4.07
CA SER A 37 6.65 -16.39 -4.53
C SER A 37 7.57 -15.18 -4.72
N GLN A 38 7.03 -14.03 -5.11
CA GLN A 38 7.79 -12.80 -5.26
C GLN A 38 8.30 -12.23 -3.94
N PHE A 39 7.59 -12.46 -2.82
CA PHE A 39 7.97 -11.97 -1.49
C PHE A 39 8.84 -12.96 -0.71
N THR A 40 8.87 -14.22 -1.17
CA THR A 40 9.73 -15.29 -0.61
C THR A 40 11.01 -15.49 -1.43
N SER A 41 11.22 -14.71 -2.49
CA SER A 41 12.45 -14.77 -3.29
C SER A 41 13.64 -14.28 -2.48
N ASP A 42 14.80 -14.87 -2.73
CA ASP A 42 16.05 -14.50 -2.04
C ASP A 42 16.36 -13.02 -2.24
N GLU A 43 16.19 -12.50 -3.45
CA GLU A 43 16.42 -11.08 -3.78
C GLU A 43 15.57 -10.12 -2.92
N PHE A 44 14.31 -10.47 -2.69
CA PHE A 44 13.41 -9.63 -1.90
C PHE A 44 13.74 -9.69 -0.40
N ILE A 45 14.07 -10.89 0.08
CA ILE A 45 14.47 -11.12 1.48
C ILE A 45 15.81 -10.42 1.77
N GLU A 46 16.79 -10.53 0.89
CA GLU A 46 18.08 -9.84 1.02
C GLU A 46 17.93 -8.32 1.07
N GLU A 47 17.05 -7.76 0.26
CA GLU A 47 16.80 -6.31 0.26
C GLU A 47 16.20 -5.84 1.60
N LEU A 48 15.24 -6.58 2.16
CA LEU A 48 14.68 -6.29 3.48
C LEU A 48 15.76 -6.39 4.58
N GLN A 49 16.59 -7.44 4.54
CA GLN A 49 17.68 -7.64 5.50
C GLN A 49 18.73 -6.54 5.42
N ARG A 50 19.10 -6.11 4.19
CA ARG A 50 20.04 -5.00 3.97
C ARG A 50 19.59 -3.70 4.65
N HIS A 51 18.29 -3.48 4.72
CA HIS A 51 17.71 -2.34 5.42
C HIS A 51 17.40 -2.59 6.89
N ASN A 52 17.73 -3.77 7.44
CA ASN A 52 17.38 -4.19 8.81
C ASN A 52 15.88 -4.08 9.08
N ILE A 53 15.05 -4.52 8.13
CA ILE A 53 13.60 -4.58 8.25
C ILE A 53 13.21 -5.99 8.71
N GLN A 54 12.41 -6.08 9.76
CA GLN A 54 11.89 -7.37 10.22
C GLN A 54 10.84 -7.90 9.26
N ILE A 55 10.93 -9.19 8.94
CA ILE A 55 10.00 -9.84 8.02
C ILE A 55 8.92 -10.56 8.84
N SER A 56 7.68 -10.23 8.56
CA SER A 56 6.51 -10.94 9.08
C SER A 56 5.71 -11.47 7.90
N MET A 57 5.52 -12.80 7.86
CA MET A 57 4.71 -13.43 6.84
C MET A 57 3.43 -13.96 7.45
N ASP A 58 2.30 -13.70 6.77
CA ASP A 58 1.01 -14.22 7.20
C ASP A 58 1.04 -15.74 7.20
N GLY A 59 0.69 -16.34 8.33
CA GLY A 59 0.58 -17.80 8.45
C GLY A 59 -0.52 -18.35 7.54
N ARG A 60 -0.38 -19.59 7.08
CA ARG A 60 -1.42 -20.28 6.31
C ARG A 60 -2.77 -20.18 7.02
N GLY A 61 -3.77 -19.60 6.37
CA GLY A 61 -5.15 -19.44 6.89
C GLY A 61 -5.43 -18.19 7.69
N ARG A 62 -4.51 -17.24 7.82
CA ARG A 62 -4.70 -15.95 8.51
C ARG A 62 -5.01 -14.80 7.54
N CYS A 63 -6.04 -14.95 6.72
CA CYS A 63 -6.50 -13.89 5.79
C CYS A 63 -6.83 -12.55 6.47
N ARG A 64 -6.99 -12.51 7.79
CA ARG A 64 -7.37 -11.27 8.51
C ARG A 64 -6.23 -10.27 8.61
N ASP A 65 -4.99 -10.73 8.54
CA ASP A 65 -3.82 -9.87 8.75
C ASP A 65 -3.59 -8.95 7.55
N ASN A 66 -4.04 -9.37 6.35
CA ASN A 66 -3.97 -8.59 5.11
C ASN A 66 -5.30 -7.96 4.65
N ALA A 67 -6.33 -7.97 5.49
CA ALA A 67 -7.68 -7.51 5.12
C ALA A 67 -7.73 -6.06 4.61
N LYS A 68 -6.80 -5.20 5.04
CA LYS A 68 -6.71 -3.80 4.57
C LYS A 68 -6.26 -3.73 3.12
N MET A 69 -5.30 -4.57 2.75
CA MET A 69 -4.81 -4.67 1.37
C MET A 69 -5.86 -5.27 0.45
N GLU A 70 -6.47 -6.37 0.87
CA GLU A 70 -7.57 -6.99 0.12
C GLU A 70 -8.70 -6.00 -0.14
N ARG A 71 -9.05 -5.18 0.86
CA ARG A 71 -10.07 -4.14 0.72
C ARG A 71 -9.64 -3.03 -0.24
N PHE A 72 -8.39 -2.62 -0.21
CA PHE A 72 -7.87 -1.64 -1.17
C PHE A 72 -7.93 -2.20 -2.60
N TRP A 73 -7.45 -3.43 -2.81
CA TRP A 73 -7.50 -4.09 -4.12
C TRP A 73 -8.92 -4.26 -4.64
N TRP A 74 -9.84 -4.63 -3.75
CA TRP A 74 -11.24 -4.72 -4.10
C TRP A 74 -11.78 -3.35 -4.55
N ALA A 75 -11.52 -2.30 -3.79
CA ALA A 75 -11.96 -0.95 -4.09
C ALA A 75 -11.37 -0.47 -5.43
N LEU A 76 -10.06 -0.57 -5.64
CA LEU A 76 -9.40 -0.20 -6.90
C LEU A 76 -10.01 -0.95 -8.10
N LYS A 77 -10.22 -2.27 -7.95
CA LYS A 77 -10.73 -3.11 -9.02
C LYS A 77 -12.16 -2.75 -9.41
N TYR A 78 -13.04 -2.55 -8.44
CA TYR A 78 -14.47 -2.37 -8.68
C TYR A 78 -14.91 -0.92 -8.80
N GLU A 79 -14.19 0.01 -8.21
CA GLU A 79 -14.52 1.44 -8.27
C GLU A 79 -13.79 2.19 -9.40
N ASP A 80 -12.72 1.60 -9.95
CA ASP A 80 -11.94 2.23 -11.01
C ASP A 80 -11.72 1.32 -12.22
N ILE A 81 -10.94 0.23 -12.08
CA ILE A 81 -10.46 -0.55 -13.22
C ILE A 81 -11.61 -1.13 -14.04
N LYS A 82 -12.59 -1.80 -13.39
CA LYS A 82 -13.72 -2.42 -14.09
C LYS A 82 -14.71 -1.42 -14.67
N ILE A 83 -14.79 -0.21 -14.10
CA ILE A 83 -15.72 0.81 -14.59
C ILE A 83 -15.14 1.52 -15.80
N LYS A 84 -13.84 1.79 -15.80
CA LYS A 84 -13.18 2.58 -16.85
C LYS A 84 -12.68 1.75 -18.03
N ASP A 85 -12.57 0.44 -17.85
CA ASP A 85 -12.21 -0.53 -18.90
C ASP A 85 -10.99 -0.09 -19.74
N TYR A 86 -9.85 0.08 -19.07
CA TYR A 86 -8.63 0.59 -19.69
C TYR A 86 -8.13 -0.31 -20.83
N VAL A 87 -7.94 0.25 -22.01
CA VAL A 87 -7.54 -0.48 -23.23
C VAL A 87 -6.02 -0.59 -23.40
N SER A 88 -5.23 0.09 -22.56
CA SER A 88 -3.77 0.03 -22.65
C SER A 88 -3.10 0.18 -21.29
N LEU A 89 -1.87 -0.36 -21.16
CA LEU A 89 -1.08 -0.27 -19.94
C LEU A 89 -0.77 1.19 -19.52
N PRO A 90 -0.42 2.12 -20.42
CA PRO A 90 -0.27 3.53 -20.07
C PRO A 90 -1.54 4.15 -19.50
N GLN A 91 -2.69 3.87 -20.08
CA GLN A 91 -3.98 4.35 -19.55
C GLN A 91 -4.28 3.77 -18.16
N LEU A 92 -4.02 2.47 -17.97
CA LEU A 92 -4.16 1.82 -16.66
C LEU A 92 -3.25 2.47 -15.62
N ARG A 93 -1.97 2.70 -15.95
CA ARG A 93 -1.01 3.38 -15.05
C ARG A 93 -1.50 4.76 -14.63
N PHE A 94 -1.96 5.54 -15.58
CA PHE A 94 -2.50 6.87 -15.32
C PHE A 94 -3.75 6.79 -14.43
N GLY A 95 -4.68 5.88 -14.73
CA GLY A 95 -5.89 5.67 -13.95
C GLY A 95 -5.61 5.24 -12.52
N VAL A 96 -4.73 4.25 -12.33
CA VAL A 96 -4.33 3.79 -11.00
C VAL A 96 -3.66 4.93 -10.21
N GLN A 97 -2.81 5.74 -10.84
CA GLN A 97 -2.21 6.90 -10.19
C GLN A 97 -3.28 7.88 -9.67
N HIS A 98 -4.26 8.20 -10.49
CA HIS A 98 -5.36 9.07 -10.10
C HIS A 98 -6.19 8.47 -8.96
N TYR A 99 -6.50 7.16 -9.05
CA TYR A 99 -7.26 6.49 -8.01
C TYR A 99 -6.52 6.43 -6.68
N VAL A 100 -5.23 6.08 -6.68
CA VAL A 100 -4.40 6.07 -5.47
C VAL A 100 -4.31 7.46 -4.84
N ASN A 101 -4.16 8.51 -5.66
CA ASN A 101 -4.17 9.87 -5.16
C ASN A 101 -5.53 10.21 -4.50
N PHE A 102 -6.64 9.94 -5.18
CA PHE A 102 -7.98 10.12 -4.61
C PHE A 102 -8.17 9.33 -3.32
N TYR A 103 -7.77 8.06 -3.30
CA TYR A 103 -7.88 7.17 -2.13
C TYR A 103 -7.14 7.72 -0.91
N ASN A 104 -5.94 8.25 -1.11
CA ASN A 104 -5.12 8.77 -0.03
C ASN A 104 -5.54 10.15 0.45
N THR A 105 -5.96 11.05 -0.46
CA THR A 105 -6.14 12.47 -0.14
C THR A 105 -7.60 12.89 0.03
N ARG A 106 -8.56 12.13 -0.52
CA ARG A 106 -9.97 12.54 -0.56
C ARG A 106 -10.94 11.49 -0.04
N ARG A 107 -10.61 10.20 -0.19
CA ARG A 107 -11.49 9.12 0.28
C ARG A 107 -11.42 9.01 1.80
N ILE A 108 -12.56 9.27 2.44
CA ILE A 108 -12.70 9.09 3.89
C ILE A 108 -13.00 7.63 4.24
N HIS A 109 -12.51 7.18 5.40
CA HIS A 109 -12.68 5.81 5.87
C HIS A 109 -13.26 5.78 7.28
N SER A 110 -14.34 5.03 7.48
CA SER A 110 -14.97 4.87 8.80
C SER A 110 -13.99 4.29 9.83
N ALA A 111 -13.15 3.33 9.42
CA ALA A 111 -12.11 2.74 10.26
C ALA A 111 -11.01 3.75 10.68
N LEU A 112 -10.88 4.86 9.97
CA LEU A 112 -9.98 5.97 10.28
C LEU A 112 -10.73 7.17 10.89
N GLN A 113 -11.88 6.94 11.50
CA GLN A 113 -12.72 8.01 12.06
C GLN A 113 -13.12 9.06 11.01
N TYR A 114 -13.48 8.59 9.81
CA TYR A 114 -13.84 9.44 8.65
C TYR A 114 -12.72 10.37 8.19
N LYS A 115 -11.47 10.01 8.46
CA LYS A 115 -10.28 10.68 7.91
C LYS A 115 -9.79 9.96 6.67
N THR A 116 -9.00 10.69 5.88
CA THR A 116 -8.24 10.09 4.77
C THR A 116 -6.97 9.41 5.27
N PRO A 117 -6.41 8.46 4.53
CA PRO A 117 -5.12 7.86 4.86
C PRO A 117 -3.99 8.88 5.07
N ASP A 118 -3.91 9.91 4.24
CA ASP A 118 -2.87 10.95 4.34
C ASP A 118 -3.04 11.81 5.60
N GLU A 119 -4.27 12.16 5.98
CA GLU A 119 -4.52 12.88 7.23
C GLU A 119 -4.04 12.09 8.45
N VAL A 120 -4.24 10.77 8.45
CA VAL A 120 -3.79 9.91 9.53
C VAL A 120 -2.27 9.74 9.51
N TYR A 121 -1.70 9.50 8.33
CA TYR A 121 -0.28 9.22 8.16
C TYR A 121 0.60 10.43 8.48
N PHE A 122 0.25 11.60 7.96
CA PHE A 122 1.00 12.83 8.16
C PHE A 122 0.61 13.60 9.43
N GLY A 123 -0.40 13.13 10.17
CA GLY A 123 -0.91 13.84 11.34
C GLY A 123 -1.54 15.20 11.00
N ILE A 124 -1.99 15.39 9.76
CA ILE A 124 -2.60 16.62 9.29
C ILE A 124 -4.04 16.67 9.80
N CYS A 125 -4.32 17.54 10.77
CA CYS A 125 -5.70 17.82 11.15
C CYS A 125 -6.33 18.72 10.11
N ASN A 126 -7.34 18.21 9.39
CA ASN A 126 -8.22 19.10 8.62
C ASN A 126 -8.91 20.04 9.62
N PRO A 127 -8.85 21.37 9.43
CA PRO A 127 -9.44 22.33 10.37
C PRO A 127 -10.95 22.15 10.59
N ALA A 128 -11.64 21.43 9.69
CA ALA A 128 -13.05 21.07 9.84
C ALA A 128 -13.31 19.95 10.88
N ASN A 129 -12.29 19.19 11.26
CA ASN A 129 -12.38 18.07 12.22
C ASN A 129 -11.47 18.33 13.44
N ARG A 130 -11.61 19.45 14.14
CA ARG A 130 -10.96 19.68 15.43
C ARG A 130 -11.56 18.78 16.50
N GLY A 131 -11.04 17.57 16.62
CA GLY A 131 -11.38 16.67 17.69
C GLY A 131 -10.57 15.37 17.62
N TYR A 132 -9.48 15.32 18.41
CA TYR A 132 -8.76 14.11 18.85
C TYR A 132 -7.92 13.35 17.81
N ILE A 133 -6.70 13.04 18.06
CA ILE A 133 -5.88 12.19 18.93
C ILE A 133 -4.50 12.00 18.26
N LYS A 134 -3.43 12.04 19.02
CA LYS A 134 -2.12 11.48 18.68
C LYS A 134 -2.29 9.99 18.38
N THR A 135 -2.18 9.56 17.15
CA THR A 135 -2.13 8.15 16.76
C THR A 135 -0.73 7.75 16.38
N ARG A 136 -0.32 6.61 16.93
CA ARG A 136 0.92 5.90 16.62
C ARG A 136 1.12 5.77 15.11
N ALA A 137 2.39 5.82 14.70
CA ALA A 137 2.81 5.68 13.31
C ALA A 137 2.07 4.56 12.58
N PHE A 138 1.42 4.93 11.50
CA PHE A 138 0.80 3.98 10.59
C PHE A 138 1.90 3.47 9.66
N THR A 139 2.18 2.18 9.69
CA THR A 139 3.13 1.56 8.77
C THR A 139 2.62 1.72 7.34
N PRO A 140 3.41 2.23 6.40
CA PRO A 140 2.97 2.33 5.01
C PRO A 140 2.67 0.95 4.48
N ILE A 141 1.50 0.81 3.84
CA ILE A 141 1.09 -0.43 3.19
C ILE A 141 1.70 -0.42 1.80
N PHE A 142 2.51 -1.43 1.49
CA PHE A 142 3.10 -1.62 0.17
C PHE A 142 2.13 -2.39 -0.74
N LEU A 143 2.06 -2.00 -2.01
CA LEU A 143 1.27 -2.63 -3.07
C LEU A 143 2.18 -3.36 -4.04
#